data_72022cb4ed092654d9f8d00a4c389fcc
#
_entry.id   72022cb4ed092654d9f8d00a4c389fcc
#
_cell.length_a   1.000
_cell.length_b   1.000
_cell.length_c   1.000
_cell.angle_alpha   90.00
_cell.angle_beta   90.00
_cell.angle_gamma   90.00
#
_symmetry.space_group_name_H-M   'P 1'
#
loop_
_entity.id
_entity.type
_entity.pdbx_description
1 polymer ?
#
loop_
_entity_poly.entity_id
_entity_poly.type
_entity_poly.pdbx_seq_one_letter_code
_entity_poly.pdbx_strand_id
1 'polypeptide(L)'
;MAKISISDTCAQCHKDIRLQFNRRSHMPLPEGQMSCDDCHNPHGTLTEPLLKTNTVNETCYQCHAEKRGPFLFEHPPVRENCLNCHSPHGSNQNTLLVASIPMLCQQCHATSSHSGALQTRQATANGSNPEPQLMGRGCLSCHANIHGSNAPSGARFHQ
;
A
#
# COMPACT_ATOMS: atom_id res chain seq x y z
N MET A 1 -10.10 -37.47 8.16
CA MET A 1 -10.12 -36.54 7.01
C MET A 1 -9.69 -35.17 7.50
N ALA A 2 -8.65 -34.58 6.92
CA ALA A 2 -8.26 -33.20 7.24
C ALA A 2 -9.40 -32.26 6.78
N LYS A 3 -9.82 -31.34 7.65
CA LYS A 3 -10.79 -30.30 7.27
C LYS A 3 -10.10 -29.39 6.25
N ILE A 4 -10.67 -29.29 5.05
CA ILE A 4 -10.23 -28.32 4.04
C ILE A 4 -10.55 -26.92 4.60
N SER A 5 -9.55 -26.06 4.60
CA SER A 5 -9.74 -24.67 5.05
C SER A 5 -10.62 -23.89 4.06
N ILE A 6 -11.22 -22.79 4.49
CA ILE A 6 -11.97 -21.87 3.61
C ILE A 6 -11.05 -21.39 2.48
N SER A 7 -9.85 -20.98 2.82
CA SER A 7 -8.86 -20.51 1.85
C SER A 7 -8.48 -21.59 0.82
N ASP A 8 -8.32 -22.85 1.24
CA ASP A 8 -8.08 -23.94 0.32
C ASP A 8 -9.26 -24.22 -0.60
N THR A 9 -10.47 -24.06 -0.11
CA THR A 9 -11.69 -24.21 -0.94
C THR A 9 -11.73 -23.15 -2.04
N CYS A 10 -11.52 -21.88 -1.70
CA CYS A 10 -11.49 -20.80 -2.68
C CYS A 10 -10.34 -20.96 -3.69
N ALA A 11 -9.18 -21.38 -3.22
CA ALA A 11 -7.98 -21.56 -4.01
C ALA A 11 -8.07 -22.68 -5.08
N GLN A 12 -9.07 -23.55 -5.02
CA GLN A 12 -9.31 -24.54 -6.08
C GLN A 12 -9.63 -23.87 -7.42
N CYS A 13 -10.37 -22.75 -7.36
CA CYS A 13 -10.73 -21.96 -8.54
C CYS A 13 -9.84 -20.72 -8.70
N HIS A 14 -9.53 -20.02 -7.62
CA HIS A 14 -8.74 -18.78 -7.61
C HIS A 14 -7.23 -19.06 -7.48
N LYS A 15 -6.67 -19.79 -8.44
CA LYS A 15 -5.27 -20.24 -8.41
C LYS A 15 -4.27 -19.10 -8.56
N ASP A 16 -4.60 -18.08 -9.32
CA ASP A 16 -3.83 -16.86 -9.52
C ASP A 16 -3.71 -16.05 -8.22
N ILE A 17 -4.80 -15.95 -7.46
CA ILE A 17 -4.81 -15.31 -6.15
C ILE A 17 -3.98 -16.12 -5.15
N ARG A 18 -4.12 -17.45 -5.16
CA ARG A 18 -3.26 -18.32 -4.32
C ARG A 18 -1.78 -18.09 -4.59
N LEU A 19 -1.39 -17.93 -5.86
CA LEU A 19 0.01 -17.66 -6.21
C LEU A 19 0.50 -16.30 -5.69
N GLN A 20 -0.38 -15.31 -5.59
CA GLN A 20 -0.01 -13.99 -5.03
C GLN A 20 0.36 -14.09 -3.56
N PHE A 21 -0.30 -14.93 -2.77
CA PHE A 21 0.04 -15.17 -1.36
C PHE A 21 1.40 -15.86 -1.15
N ASN A 22 2.04 -16.38 -2.19
CA ASN A 22 3.40 -16.91 -2.13
C ASN A 22 4.48 -15.83 -2.36
N ARG A 23 4.07 -14.58 -2.63
CA ARG A 23 5.02 -13.48 -2.81
C ARG A 23 5.64 -13.07 -1.47
N ARG A 24 6.74 -12.34 -1.54
CA ARG A 24 7.54 -11.91 -0.38
C ARG A 24 6.73 -11.17 0.69
N SER A 25 5.79 -10.34 0.28
CA SER A 25 4.89 -9.60 1.16
C SER A 25 3.46 -10.01 0.83
N HIS A 26 2.73 -10.53 1.80
CA HIS A 26 1.35 -10.99 1.67
C HIS A 26 0.60 -10.81 2.98
N MET A 27 -0.72 -10.83 2.92
CA MET A 27 -1.55 -10.93 4.12
C MET A 27 -1.40 -12.33 4.74
N PRO A 28 -1.52 -12.48 6.07
CA PRO A 28 -1.18 -13.72 6.78
C PRO A 28 -2.24 -14.84 6.66
N LEU A 29 -2.70 -15.10 5.43
CA LEU A 29 -3.58 -16.22 5.13
C LEU A 29 -2.83 -17.57 5.14
N PRO A 30 -1.62 -17.68 4.55
CA PRO A 30 -0.83 -18.91 4.63
C PRO A 30 -0.48 -19.31 6.05
N GLU A 31 -0.33 -18.34 6.94
CA GLU A 31 -0.04 -18.55 8.37
C GLU A 31 -1.29 -18.88 9.19
N GLY A 32 -2.47 -18.91 8.57
CA GLY A 32 -3.73 -19.24 9.22
C GLY A 32 -4.27 -18.17 10.18
N GLN A 33 -3.77 -16.94 10.10
CA GLN A 33 -4.24 -15.82 10.92
C GLN A 33 -5.45 -15.11 10.30
N MET A 34 -5.66 -15.31 9.02
CA MET A 34 -6.78 -14.78 8.23
C MET A 34 -7.27 -15.82 7.25
N SER A 35 -8.45 -15.56 6.69
CA SER A 35 -9.03 -16.33 5.60
C SER A 35 -9.67 -15.42 4.54
N CYS A 36 -10.01 -15.97 3.39
CA CYS A 36 -10.59 -15.21 2.30
C CYS A 36 -11.91 -14.53 2.71
N ASP A 37 -12.67 -15.17 3.56
CA ASP A 37 -13.97 -14.68 4.03
C ASP A 37 -13.86 -13.59 5.10
N ASP A 38 -12.67 -13.25 5.60
CA ASP A 38 -12.54 -12.06 6.46
C ASP A 38 -12.82 -10.77 5.67
N CYS A 39 -12.47 -10.75 4.38
CA CYS A 39 -12.71 -9.61 3.49
C CYS A 39 -13.87 -9.84 2.51
N HIS A 40 -14.06 -11.08 2.02
CA HIS A 40 -15.02 -11.41 0.97
C HIS A 40 -16.23 -12.18 1.50
N ASN A 41 -17.39 -11.94 0.90
CA ASN A 41 -18.58 -12.74 1.12
C ASN A 41 -19.01 -13.43 -0.18
N PRO A 42 -18.75 -14.74 -0.34
CA PRO A 42 -19.05 -15.48 -1.57
C PRO A 42 -20.54 -15.63 -1.84
N HIS A 43 -21.41 -15.37 -0.86
CA HIS A 43 -22.86 -15.43 -1.02
C HIS A 43 -23.46 -14.17 -1.67
N GLY A 44 -22.65 -13.16 -1.92
CA GLY A 44 -23.06 -11.92 -2.59
C GLY A 44 -22.93 -10.69 -1.70
N THR A 45 -22.60 -9.59 -2.34
CA THR A 45 -22.53 -8.25 -1.78
C THR A 45 -22.88 -7.23 -2.85
N LEU A 46 -22.95 -5.96 -2.47
CA LEU A 46 -23.17 -4.86 -3.42
C LEU A 46 -21.90 -4.48 -4.21
N THR A 47 -20.73 -4.99 -3.82
CA THR A 47 -19.46 -4.68 -4.45
C THR A 47 -19.05 -5.77 -5.46
N GLU A 48 -18.51 -5.38 -6.60
CA GLU A 48 -18.06 -6.32 -7.63
C GLU A 48 -17.06 -7.37 -7.12
N PRO A 49 -16.05 -7.02 -6.30
CA PRO A 49 -15.13 -8.02 -5.75
C PRO A 49 -15.69 -8.75 -4.52
N LEU A 50 -17.01 -8.68 -4.26
CA LEU A 50 -17.70 -9.33 -3.15
C LEU A 50 -17.13 -8.96 -1.77
N LEU A 51 -16.72 -7.73 -1.56
CA LEU A 51 -16.29 -7.25 -0.25
C LEU A 51 -17.44 -7.19 0.74
N LYS A 52 -17.17 -7.52 2.00
CA LYS A 52 -18.17 -7.45 3.09
C LYS A 52 -18.64 -6.02 3.40
N THR A 53 -17.84 -5.02 3.03
CA THR A 53 -18.12 -3.59 3.21
C THR A 53 -18.38 -2.92 1.87
N ASN A 54 -18.85 -1.67 1.89
CA ASN A 54 -19.20 -0.94 0.66
C ASN A 54 -17.98 -0.44 -0.11
N THR A 55 -16.84 -0.29 0.55
CA THR A 55 -15.60 0.19 -0.08
C THR A 55 -14.38 -0.63 0.35
N VAL A 56 -13.33 -0.58 -0.46
CA VAL A 56 -12.03 -1.18 -0.11
C VAL A 56 -11.50 -0.60 1.20
N ASN A 57 -11.55 0.72 1.34
CA ASN A 57 -11.04 1.40 2.52
C ASN A 57 -11.76 0.97 3.80
N GLU A 58 -13.09 0.83 3.76
CA GLU A 58 -13.84 0.30 4.90
C GLU A 58 -13.44 -1.12 5.27
N THR A 59 -13.15 -1.97 4.28
CA THR A 59 -12.65 -3.32 4.53
C THR A 59 -11.30 -3.28 5.25
N CYS A 60 -10.38 -2.44 4.78
CA CYS A 60 -9.06 -2.30 5.40
C CYS A 60 -9.14 -1.72 6.82
N TYR A 61 -10.01 -0.76 7.05
CA TYR A 61 -10.19 -0.09 8.35
C TYR A 61 -10.77 -1.00 9.44
N GLN A 62 -11.32 -2.15 9.11
CA GLN A 62 -11.75 -3.12 10.13
C GLN A 62 -10.57 -3.57 11.02
N CYS A 63 -9.37 -3.65 10.43
CA CYS A 63 -8.15 -4.02 11.15
C CYS A 63 -7.15 -2.85 11.26
N HIS A 64 -7.14 -1.94 10.29
CA HIS A 64 -6.22 -0.80 10.20
C HIS A 64 -6.92 0.53 10.54
N ALA A 65 -7.64 0.56 11.66
CA ALA A 65 -8.39 1.73 12.10
C ALA A 65 -7.51 2.99 12.26
N GLU A 66 -6.23 2.81 12.60
CA GLU A 66 -5.26 3.90 12.74
C GLU A 66 -4.94 4.63 11.42
N LYS A 67 -5.28 4.03 10.27
CA LYS A 67 -5.09 4.67 8.96
C LYS A 67 -6.32 5.45 8.49
N ARG A 68 -7.43 5.34 9.23
CA ARG A 68 -8.68 6.01 8.88
C ARG A 68 -8.65 7.51 9.18
N GLY A 69 -7.93 7.90 10.20
CA GLY A 69 -7.98 9.26 10.73
C GLY A 69 -9.13 9.47 11.75
N PRO A 70 -9.65 10.67 11.89
CA PRO A 70 -9.46 11.84 11.02
C PRO A 70 -8.06 12.46 11.12
N PHE A 71 -7.55 12.95 10.00
CA PHE A 71 -6.31 13.70 9.94
C PHE A 71 -6.60 15.14 9.51
N LEU A 72 -5.85 16.11 10.05
CA LEU A 72 -5.91 17.51 9.63
C LEU A 72 -5.40 17.66 8.18
N PHE A 73 -4.41 16.86 7.82
CA PHE A 73 -3.80 16.83 6.51
C PHE A 73 -3.95 15.41 5.95
N GLU A 74 -4.90 15.24 5.04
CA GLU A 74 -5.16 13.97 4.38
C GLU A 74 -4.35 13.88 3.09
N HIS A 75 -3.86 12.67 2.77
CA HIS A 75 -3.28 12.38 1.47
C HIS A 75 -4.37 11.83 0.54
N PRO A 76 -4.76 12.56 -0.52
CA PRO A 76 -5.93 12.23 -1.32
C PRO A 76 -5.97 10.78 -1.82
N PRO A 77 -4.90 10.19 -2.41
CA PRO A 77 -4.95 8.81 -2.89
C PRO A 77 -5.19 7.78 -1.78
N VAL A 78 -4.79 8.06 -0.54
CA VAL A 78 -5.06 7.18 0.62
C VAL A 78 -6.54 7.22 0.97
N ARG A 79 -7.13 8.40 0.96
CA ARG A 79 -8.55 8.59 1.21
C ARG A 79 -9.42 7.96 0.13
N GLU A 80 -8.98 8.01 -1.12
CA GLU A 80 -9.72 7.47 -2.26
C GLU A 80 -9.76 5.94 -2.25
N ASN A 81 -8.58 5.30 -2.24
CA ASN A 81 -8.50 3.84 -2.30
C ASN A 81 -7.12 3.34 -1.84
N CYS A 82 -7.10 2.44 -0.86
CA CYS A 82 -5.88 1.78 -0.40
C CYS A 82 -5.14 1.03 -1.53
N LEU A 83 -5.87 0.53 -2.52
CA LEU A 83 -5.30 -0.20 -3.66
C LEU A 83 -4.52 0.69 -4.64
N ASN A 84 -4.59 2.02 -4.52
CA ASN A 84 -3.71 2.91 -5.27
C ASN A 84 -2.23 2.62 -4.97
N CYS A 85 -1.94 2.14 -3.77
CA CYS A 85 -0.58 1.86 -3.30
C CYS A 85 -0.36 0.41 -2.90
N HIS A 86 -1.39 -0.32 -2.47
CA HIS A 86 -1.26 -1.66 -1.90
C HIS A 86 -1.94 -2.74 -2.74
N SER A 87 -1.33 -3.94 -2.77
CA SER A 87 -1.88 -5.16 -3.34
C SER A 87 -2.15 -6.17 -2.21
N PRO A 88 -3.41 -6.33 -1.76
CA PRO A 88 -3.72 -7.06 -0.53
C PRO A 88 -3.43 -8.56 -0.60
N HIS A 89 -3.47 -9.16 -1.78
CA HIS A 89 -3.21 -10.59 -1.93
C HIS A 89 -1.72 -10.91 -1.92
N GLY A 90 -0.87 -9.97 -2.32
CA GLY A 90 0.57 -10.14 -2.25
C GLY A 90 1.35 -9.29 -3.24
N SER A 91 2.57 -8.96 -2.85
CA SER A 91 3.52 -8.16 -3.60
C SER A 91 4.94 -8.65 -3.41
N ASN A 92 5.81 -8.37 -4.37
CA ASN A 92 7.25 -8.54 -4.22
C ASN A 92 7.92 -7.35 -3.52
N GLN A 93 7.16 -6.28 -3.28
CA GLN A 93 7.59 -5.10 -2.52
C GLN A 93 7.17 -5.24 -1.05
N ASN A 94 7.94 -4.66 -0.14
CA ASN A 94 7.59 -4.64 1.28
C ASN A 94 6.25 -3.92 1.50
N THR A 95 5.57 -4.27 2.58
CA THR A 95 4.30 -3.65 2.98
C THR A 95 3.22 -3.69 1.90
N LEU A 96 3.21 -4.76 1.09
CA LEU A 96 2.22 -4.98 0.02
C LEU A 96 2.19 -3.88 -1.05
N LEU A 97 3.24 -3.10 -1.25
CA LEU A 97 3.25 -2.02 -2.23
C LEU A 97 3.20 -2.56 -3.67
N VAL A 98 2.45 -1.90 -4.54
CA VAL A 98 2.33 -2.26 -5.96
C VAL A 98 3.62 -1.96 -6.75
N ALA A 99 4.45 -1.03 -6.27
CA ALA A 99 5.74 -0.68 -6.84
C ALA A 99 6.75 -0.29 -5.74
N SER A 100 8.03 -0.22 -6.08
CA SER A 100 9.06 0.29 -5.17
C SER A 100 8.80 1.74 -4.80
N ILE A 101 9.19 2.14 -3.59
CA ILE A 101 8.84 3.46 -3.03
C ILE A 101 9.18 4.63 -3.93
N PRO A 102 10.39 4.80 -4.49
CA PRO A 102 10.62 5.97 -5.36
C PRO A 102 9.68 5.97 -6.56
N MET A 103 9.52 4.84 -7.23
CA MET A 103 8.70 4.71 -8.43
C MET A 103 7.20 4.91 -8.13
N LEU A 104 6.72 4.39 -7.00
CA LEU A 104 5.34 4.55 -6.58
C LEU A 104 4.99 6.03 -6.38
N CYS A 105 5.83 6.77 -5.67
CA CYS A 105 5.62 8.19 -5.41
C CYS A 105 5.69 9.03 -6.71
N GLN A 106 6.63 8.69 -7.58
CA GLN A 106 6.87 9.39 -8.85
C GLN A 106 5.75 9.23 -9.87
N GLN A 107 4.87 8.27 -9.72
CA GLN A 107 3.67 8.15 -10.59
C GLN A 107 2.77 9.39 -10.50
N CYS A 108 2.78 10.08 -9.37
CA CYS A 108 1.98 11.29 -9.15
C CYS A 108 2.84 12.52 -8.86
N HIS A 109 3.99 12.34 -8.21
CA HIS A 109 4.90 13.41 -7.78
C HIS A 109 6.10 13.56 -8.73
N ALA A 110 5.82 13.84 -10.02
CA ALA A 110 6.87 14.05 -11.02
C ALA A 110 7.60 15.38 -10.82
N THR A 111 6.91 16.39 -10.26
CA THR A 111 7.46 17.73 -9.98
C THR A 111 7.21 18.08 -8.52
N SER A 112 8.28 18.42 -7.81
CA SER A 112 8.23 18.82 -6.41
C SER A 112 9.20 20.01 -6.19
N SER A 113 9.16 20.63 -5.02
CA SER A 113 10.11 21.71 -4.65
C SER A 113 11.56 21.24 -4.58
N HIS A 114 11.80 19.95 -4.53
CA HIS A 114 13.09 19.29 -4.77
C HIS A 114 12.92 18.25 -5.90
N SER A 115 14.00 17.83 -6.52
CA SER A 115 13.94 16.81 -7.57
C SER A 115 13.33 15.51 -7.05
N GLY A 116 12.20 15.09 -7.61
CA GLY A 116 11.59 13.78 -7.37
C GLY A 116 12.35 12.63 -8.02
N ALA A 117 13.34 12.91 -8.86
CA ALA A 117 14.19 11.91 -9.47
C ALA A 117 15.17 11.32 -8.44
N LEU A 118 15.46 10.03 -8.57
CA LEU A 118 16.55 9.40 -7.83
C LEU A 118 17.85 10.13 -8.20
N GLN A 119 18.41 10.84 -7.23
CA GLN A 119 19.68 11.51 -7.43
C GLN A 119 20.82 10.51 -7.23
N THR A 120 21.42 10.08 -8.31
CA THR A 120 22.73 9.41 -8.30
C THR A 120 23.82 10.45 -8.51
N ARG A 121 25.05 10.13 -8.07
CA ARG A 121 26.20 11.02 -8.25
C ARG A 121 26.45 11.41 -9.72
N GLN A 122 25.93 10.61 -10.66
CA GLN A 122 26.03 10.84 -12.11
C GLN A 122 24.77 11.49 -12.72
N ALA A 123 23.66 11.55 -12.00
CA ALA A 123 22.36 11.99 -12.56
C ALA A 123 22.09 13.49 -12.43
N THR A 124 23.05 14.27 -11.93
CA THR A 124 22.95 15.73 -11.95
C THR A 124 23.39 16.25 -13.31
N ALA A 125 22.43 16.29 -14.25
CA ALA A 125 22.65 16.70 -15.63
C ALA A 125 23.25 18.12 -15.80
N ASN A 126 23.32 18.92 -14.74
CA ASN A 126 23.82 20.29 -14.75
C ASN A 126 25.07 20.50 -13.88
N GLY A 127 25.79 19.45 -13.48
CA GLY A 127 27.00 19.58 -12.68
C GLY A 127 26.79 20.10 -11.25
N SER A 128 25.54 20.27 -10.84
CA SER A 128 25.21 20.62 -9.46
C SER A 128 25.45 19.43 -8.55
N ASN A 129 26.10 19.66 -7.42
CA ASN A 129 26.22 18.61 -6.41
C ASN A 129 24.81 18.14 -6.00
N PRO A 130 24.53 16.83 -6.05
CA PRO A 130 23.27 16.33 -5.54
C PRO A 130 23.13 16.73 -4.07
N GLU A 131 21.91 17.13 -3.67
CA GLU A 131 21.67 17.43 -2.27
C GLU A 131 22.02 16.20 -1.42
N PRO A 132 22.97 16.31 -0.48
CA PRO A 132 23.45 15.17 0.31
C PRO A 132 22.31 14.49 1.08
N GLN A 133 21.26 15.25 1.38
CA GLN A 133 20.07 14.78 2.10
C GLN A 133 19.20 13.83 1.26
N LEU A 134 19.27 13.93 -0.07
CA LEU A 134 18.48 13.10 -0.99
C LEU A 134 19.26 11.89 -1.52
N MET A 135 20.58 11.90 -1.38
CA MET A 135 21.41 10.80 -1.88
C MET A 135 21.15 9.50 -1.13
N GLY A 136 20.72 8.48 -1.86
CA GLY A 136 20.48 7.13 -1.32
C GLY A 136 19.33 7.02 -0.33
N ARG A 137 18.52 8.06 -0.16
CA ARG A 137 17.34 8.05 0.72
C ARG A 137 16.05 7.87 -0.09
N GLY A 138 15.13 7.09 0.47
CA GLY A 138 13.77 6.97 -0.05
C GLY A 138 12.89 8.13 0.42
N CYS A 139 11.82 8.41 -0.31
CA CYS A 139 10.86 9.48 0.02
C CYS A 139 10.35 9.38 1.47
N LEU A 140 10.12 8.17 1.96
CA LEU A 140 9.63 7.92 3.33
C LEU A 140 10.66 8.22 4.43
N SER A 141 11.93 8.44 4.09
CA SER A 141 12.92 8.88 5.09
C SER A 141 12.63 10.28 5.63
N CYS A 142 11.89 11.08 4.88
CA CYS A 142 11.45 12.42 5.26
C CYS A 142 9.92 12.51 5.34
N HIS A 143 9.20 11.89 4.42
CA HIS A 143 7.73 11.92 4.33
C HIS A 143 7.12 10.65 4.95
N ALA A 144 7.28 10.48 6.27
CA ALA A 144 6.88 9.25 6.96
C ALA A 144 5.35 9.12 7.15
N ASN A 145 4.63 10.23 7.22
CA ASN A 145 3.20 10.27 7.58
C ASN A 145 2.27 10.30 6.36
N ILE A 146 2.61 9.55 5.30
CA ILE A 146 1.88 9.58 4.02
C ILE A 146 0.42 9.15 4.09
N HIS A 147 -0.01 8.43 5.12
CA HIS A 147 -1.42 8.05 5.30
C HIS A 147 -2.27 9.19 5.82
N GLY A 148 -1.65 10.24 6.31
CA GLY A 148 -2.27 11.42 6.90
C GLY A 148 -1.48 11.91 8.10
N SER A 149 -1.59 13.19 8.41
CA SER A 149 -0.83 13.82 9.48
C SER A 149 -1.66 14.82 10.25
N ASN A 150 -1.42 14.88 11.55
CA ASN A 150 -1.86 15.96 12.45
C ASN A 150 -0.65 16.83 12.87
N ALA A 151 0.53 16.58 12.31
CA ALA A 151 1.74 17.31 12.67
C ALA A 151 1.72 18.74 12.14
N PRO A 152 2.37 19.69 12.86
CA PRO A 152 2.47 21.09 12.44
C PRO A 152 3.18 21.30 11.09
N SER A 153 3.95 20.29 10.62
CA SER A 153 4.57 20.30 9.30
C SER A 153 3.58 20.34 8.13
N GLY A 154 2.29 20.11 8.42
CA GLY A 154 1.21 20.23 7.46
C GLY A 154 1.21 19.11 6.40
N ALA A 155 0.72 19.46 5.21
CA ALA A 155 0.58 18.53 4.08
C ALA A 155 1.92 18.02 3.48
N ARG A 156 3.05 18.34 4.08
CA ARG A 156 4.35 17.75 3.70
C ARG A 156 4.56 16.35 4.29
N PHE A 157 3.71 15.92 5.22
CA PHE A 157 3.73 14.61 5.87
C PHE A 157 5.09 14.25 6.51
N HIS A 158 5.83 15.25 6.96
CA HIS A 158 7.04 15.06 7.76
C HIS A 158 6.67 14.68 9.20
N GLN A 159 7.59 14.04 9.91
CA GLN A 159 7.50 13.87 11.37
C GLN A 159 7.77 15.17 12.08
#